data_224dfe388ba4f953dccb921f956539d4
#
_entry.id   224dfe388ba4f953dccb921f956539d4
#
_cell.length_a   1.000
_cell.length_b   1.000
_cell.length_c   1.000
_cell.angle_alpha   90.00
_cell.angle_beta   90.00
_cell.angle_gamma   90.00
#
_symmetry.space_group_name_H-M   'P 1'
#
loop_
_entity.id
_entity.type
_entity.pdbx_description
1 polymer ?
#
loop_
_entity_poly.entity_id
_entity_poly.type
_entity_poly.pdbx_seq_one_letter_code
_entity_poly.pdbx_strand_id
1 'polypeptide(L)'
;VKTLKSTVEEKAAGKQMIISSVKCPWKDSEGKASITTQTKSIYDYLQATIDEKNAGGLIYNDADFVGAWDSFFDENGQAMSSLAIFAYAQGNQVDVSTYKDPWEYGGDTGLKDQKVTIKKVKGMSESSIRGMDISSYTALKKAGVKYYDFDGKETSLLKVSHDNGVNYIRIRIWNDPTNEKGETYGGGANDVA
;
A
#
# COMPACT_ATOMS: atom_id res chain seq x y z
N VAL A 1 4.70 -13.12 11.12
CA VAL A 1 3.28 -13.35 11.45
C VAL A 1 3.13 -14.41 12.53
N LYS A 2 3.70 -15.64 12.38
CA LYS A 2 3.58 -16.73 13.38
C LYS A 2 4.00 -16.34 14.79
N THR A 3 5.10 -15.60 14.94
CA THR A 3 5.59 -15.13 16.26
C THR A 3 4.65 -14.13 16.91
N LEU A 4 4.05 -13.24 16.11
CA LEU A 4 3.05 -12.29 16.59
C LEU A 4 1.76 -12.99 17.03
N LYS A 5 1.39 -14.07 16.33
CA LYS A 5 0.21 -14.86 16.66
C LYS A 5 0.26 -15.41 18.08
N SER A 6 1.36 -16.06 18.48
CA SER A 6 1.48 -16.63 19.83
C SER A 6 1.31 -15.56 20.92
N THR A 7 1.86 -14.37 20.70
CA THR A 7 1.72 -13.24 21.63
C THR A 7 0.28 -12.72 21.69
N VAL A 8 -0.42 -12.65 20.55
CA VAL A 8 -1.82 -12.20 20.50
C VAL A 8 -2.76 -13.24 21.13
N GLU A 9 -2.54 -14.54 20.87
CA GLU A 9 -3.34 -15.60 21.49
C GLU A 9 -3.19 -15.61 23.01
N GLU A 10 -2.00 -15.37 23.54
CA GLU A 10 -1.74 -15.29 24.96
C GLU A 10 -2.36 -14.07 25.63
N LYS A 11 -2.26 -12.89 25.01
CA LYS A 11 -2.59 -11.60 25.65
C LYS A 11 -3.91 -10.99 25.20
N ALA A 12 -4.46 -11.43 24.07
CA ALA A 12 -5.66 -10.86 23.45
C ALA A 12 -6.55 -11.92 22.80
N ALA A 13 -6.80 -13.02 23.53
CA ALA A 13 -7.62 -14.11 23.05
C ALA A 13 -8.99 -13.62 22.54
N GLY A 14 -9.38 -14.10 21.34
CA GLY A 14 -10.65 -13.73 20.71
C GLY A 14 -10.64 -12.36 20.00
N LYS A 15 -9.52 -11.64 19.98
CA LYS A 15 -9.36 -10.39 19.23
C LYS A 15 -8.82 -10.64 17.83
N GLN A 16 -9.25 -9.80 16.90
CA GLN A 16 -8.73 -9.79 15.55
C GLN A 16 -7.40 -9.03 15.48
N MET A 17 -6.41 -9.60 14.79
CA MET A 17 -5.11 -8.97 14.55
C MET A 17 -5.10 -8.31 13.17
N ILE A 18 -4.63 -7.08 13.11
CA ILE A 18 -4.36 -6.37 11.86
C ILE A 18 -2.86 -6.10 11.79
N ILE A 19 -2.21 -6.51 10.72
CA ILE A 19 -0.81 -6.17 10.47
C ILE A 19 -0.77 -4.75 9.92
N SER A 20 -0.30 -3.81 10.71
CA SER A 20 -0.11 -2.42 10.27
C SER A 20 1.37 -2.13 10.00
N SER A 21 1.64 -1.07 9.24
CA SER A 21 3.00 -0.60 8.92
C SER A 21 3.82 -1.57 8.06
N VAL A 22 3.15 -2.28 7.15
CA VAL A 22 3.84 -3.05 6.11
C VAL A 22 4.41 -2.09 5.08
N LYS A 23 5.67 -2.32 4.69
CA LYS A 23 6.36 -1.62 3.61
C LYS A 23 7.08 -2.63 2.73
N CYS A 24 6.97 -2.50 1.43
CA CYS A 24 7.61 -3.37 0.46
C CYS A 24 8.32 -2.52 -0.59
N PRO A 25 9.65 -2.63 -0.71
CA PRO A 25 10.37 -1.86 -1.71
C PRO A 25 10.07 -2.36 -3.13
N TRP A 26 10.07 -1.43 -4.09
CA TRP A 26 10.06 -1.74 -5.51
C TRP A 26 11.50 -1.91 -6.06
N LYS A 27 12.36 -2.55 -5.26
CA LYS A 27 13.74 -2.90 -5.63
C LYS A 27 13.98 -4.36 -5.33
N ASP A 28 14.73 -5.02 -6.19
CA ASP A 28 15.21 -6.38 -5.96
C ASP A 28 16.39 -6.42 -4.98
N SER A 29 16.94 -7.61 -4.73
CA SER A 29 18.08 -7.81 -3.83
C SER A 29 19.37 -7.14 -4.33
N GLU A 30 19.46 -6.80 -5.60
CA GLU A 30 20.60 -6.10 -6.22
C GLU A 30 20.40 -4.58 -6.24
N GLY A 31 19.26 -4.09 -5.73
CA GLY A 31 18.91 -2.67 -5.70
C GLY A 31 18.35 -2.14 -7.02
N LYS A 32 18.07 -3.01 -7.98
CA LYS A 32 17.37 -2.63 -9.23
C LYS A 32 15.89 -2.46 -8.96
N ALA A 33 15.27 -1.52 -9.66
CA ALA A 33 13.83 -1.34 -9.58
C ALA A 33 13.10 -2.58 -10.08
N SER A 34 12.10 -3.01 -9.32
CA SER A 34 11.31 -4.20 -9.62
C SER A 34 9.93 -4.08 -9.01
N ILE A 35 8.96 -3.65 -9.82
CA ILE A 35 7.54 -3.62 -9.43
C ILE A 35 7.05 -5.03 -9.13
N THR A 36 7.54 -6.03 -9.85
CA THR A 36 7.23 -7.44 -9.63
C THR A 36 7.64 -7.88 -8.21
N THR A 37 8.81 -7.45 -7.74
CA THR A 37 9.27 -7.74 -6.37
C THR A 37 8.36 -7.10 -5.33
N GLN A 38 7.98 -5.84 -5.50
CA GLN A 38 7.03 -5.17 -4.60
C GLN A 38 5.68 -5.90 -4.58
N THR A 39 5.12 -6.17 -5.76
CA THR A 39 3.83 -6.86 -5.91
C THR A 39 3.84 -8.23 -5.25
N LYS A 40 4.91 -9.02 -5.48
CA LYS A 40 5.05 -10.34 -4.86
C LYS A 40 5.15 -10.25 -3.34
N SER A 41 5.91 -9.32 -2.82
CA SER A 41 6.08 -9.15 -1.38
C SER A 41 4.76 -8.80 -0.70
N ILE A 42 3.97 -7.91 -1.30
CA ILE A 42 2.65 -7.56 -0.77
C ILE A 42 1.71 -8.76 -0.83
N TYR A 43 1.73 -9.51 -1.94
CA TYR A 43 0.94 -10.74 -2.07
C TYR A 43 1.27 -11.76 -0.97
N ASP A 44 2.55 -12.00 -0.73
CA ASP A 44 3.02 -12.95 0.30
C ASP A 44 2.58 -12.49 1.71
N TYR A 45 2.61 -11.18 2.00
CA TYR A 45 2.08 -10.63 3.24
C TYR A 45 0.57 -10.80 3.37
N LEU A 46 -0.19 -10.52 2.31
CA LEU A 46 -1.64 -10.72 2.29
C LEU A 46 -1.99 -12.19 2.53
N GLN A 47 -1.33 -13.13 1.83
CA GLN A 47 -1.54 -14.56 2.01
C GLN A 47 -1.20 -15.00 3.42
N ALA A 48 -0.02 -14.61 3.94
CA ALA A 48 0.39 -14.94 5.31
C ALA A 48 -0.56 -14.39 6.38
N THR A 49 -1.17 -13.23 6.12
CA THR A 49 -2.15 -12.65 7.03
C THR A 49 -3.46 -13.43 7.01
N ILE A 50 -3.93 -13.82 5.83
CA ILE A 50 -5.20 -14.56 5.69
C ILE A 50 -5.07 -16.01 6.18
N ASP A 51 -3.90 -16.63 6.07
CA ASP A 51 -3.64 -17.99 6.59
C ASP A 51 -3.70 -18.07 8.12
N GLU A 52 -3.65 -16.91 8.81
CA GLU A 52 -3.71 -16.86 10.27
C GLU A 52 -5.14 -16.65 10.77
N LYS A 53 -5.62 -17.56 11.60
CA LYS A 53 -7.02 -17.67 12.04
C LYS A 53 -7.67 -16.38 12.56
N ASN A 54 -6.88 -15.51 13.21
CA ASN A 54 -7.39 -14.28 13.84
C ASN A 54 -6.88 -13.01 13.13
N ALA A 55 -6.31 -13.14 11.93
CA ALA A 55 -5.84 -11.99 11.19
C ALA A 55 -6.96 -11.42 10.32
N GLY A 56 -7.17 -10.11 10.39
CA GLY A 56 -8.18 -9.39 9.61
C GLY A 56 -7.70 -8.86 8.29
N GLY A 57 -6.37 -8.80 8.11
CA GLY A 57 -5.75 -8.22 6.95
C GLY A 57 -4.53 -7.36 7.26
N LEU A 58 -4.12 -6.54 6.33
CA LEU A 58 -2.96 -5.65 6.49
C LEU A 58 -3.29 -4.20 6.16
N ILE A 59 -2.46 -3.29 6.68
CA ILE A 59 -2.42 -1.87 6.30
C ILE A 59 -1.01 -1.56 5.82
N TYR A 60 -0.90 -1.10 4.57
CA TYR A 60 0.34 -0.63 3.98
C TYR A 60 0.66 0.79 4.48
N ASN A 61 1.88 1.00 4.94
CA ASN A 61 2.26 2.26 5.58
C ASN A 61 2.78 3.28 4.57
N ASP A 62 2.50 4.56 4.82
CA ASP A 62 2.94 5.71 4.02
C ASP A 62 2.61 5.54 2.51
N ALA A 63 1.43 4.99 2.23
CA ALA A 63 0.98 4.68 0.87
C ALA A 63 0.66 5.91 0.02
N ASP A 64 0.62 7.08 0.64
CA ASP A 64 0.36 8.38 0.03
C ASP A 64 1.62 9.09 -0.52
N PHE A 65 2.80 8.59 -0.22
CA PHE A 65 4.03 9.16 -0.75
C PHE A 65 4.17 8.94 -2.25
N VAL A 66 4.87 9.88 -2.93
CA VAL A 66 5.23 9.79 -4.33
C VAL A 66 6.75 9.69 -4.46
N GLY A 67 7.24 8.88 -5.40
CA GLY A 67 8.67 8.71 -5.67
C GLY A 67 9.48 8.04 -4.57
N ALA A 68 8.87 7.63 -3.44
CA ALA A 68 9.57 6.91 -2.39
C ALA A 68 9.82 5.46 -2.82
N TRP A 69 10.90 4.88 -2.33
CA TRP A 69 11.36 3.53 -2.70
C TRP A 69 10.37 2.39 -2.39
N ASP A 70 9.34 2.66 -1.63
CA ASP A 70 8.27 1.76 -1.22
C ASP A 70 6.86 2.30 -1.56
N SER A 71 6.78 3.42 -2.30
CA SER A 71 5.49 4.02 -2.69
C SER A 71 4.76 3.19 -3.75
N PHE A 72 3.47 3.48 -3.93
CA PHE A 72 2.67 3.00 -5.06
C PHE A 72 2.59 4.02 -6.21
N PHE A 73 3.23 5.15 -6.04
CA PHE A 73 3.24 6.24 -7.00
C PHE A 73 4.67 6.61 -7.34
N ASP A 74 4.95 6.79 -8.63
CA ASP A 74 6.25 7.23 -9.11
C ASP A 74 6.51 8.70 -8.72
N GLU A 75 7.67 9.24 -9.11
CA GLU A 75 8.07 10.62 -8.82
C GLU A 75 7.14 11.68 -9.43
N ASN A 76 6.34 11.32 -10.44
CA ASN A 76 5.35 12.19 -11.08
C ASN A 76 3.95 12.04 -10.45
N GLY A 77 3.78 11.15 -9.46
CA GLY A 77 2.52 10.85 -8.83
C GLY A 77 1.63 9.88 -9.63
N GLN A 78 2.16 9.24 -10.68
CA GLN A 78 1.42 8.25 -11.46
C GLN A 78 1.41 6.91 -10.71
N ALA A 79 0.23 6.29 -10.63
CA ALA A 79 0.06 4.98 -10.01
C ALA A 79 0.90 3.92 -10.73
N MET A 80 1.71 3.19 -9.97
CA MET A 80 2.46 2.03 -10.46
C MET A 80 1.58 0.79 -10.45
N SER A 81 1.84 -0.14 -11.38
CA SER A 81 1.02 -1.35 -11.54
C SER A 81 0.97 -2.24 -10.29
N SER A 82 1.91 -2.10 -9.36
CA SER A 82 1.88 -2.78 -8.06
C SER A 82 0.67 -2.41 -7.19
N LEU A 83 0.05 -1.24 -7.40
CA LEU A 83 -1.17 -0.85 -6.69
C LEU A 83 -2.34 -1.82 -6.97
N ALA A 84 -2.39 -2.39 -8.17
CA ALA A 84 -3.43 -3.34 -8.57
C ALA A 84 -3.40 -4.66 -7.75
N ILE A 85 -2.36 -4.90 -6.94
CA ILE A 85 -2.25 -6.12 -6.11
C ILE A 85 -3.45 -6.32 -5.18
N PHE A 86 -4.03 -5.24 -4.66
CA PHE A 86 -5.17 -5.34 -3.75
C PHE A 86 -6.44 -5.84 -4.46
N ALA A 87 -6.65 -5.44 -5.72
CA ALA A 87 -7.73 -5.97 -6.55
C ALA A 87 -7.46 -7.43 -6.96
N TYR A 88 -6.25 -7.74 -7.43
CA TYR A 88 -5.86 -9.10 -7.80
C TYR A 88 -5.96 -10.07 -6.63
N ALA A 89 -5.56 -9.67 -5.45
CA ALA A 89 -5.66 -10.48 -4.25
C ALA A 89 -7.11 -10.90 -3.95
N GLN A 90 -8.08 -10.06 -4.33
CA GLN A 90 -9.52 -10.34 -4.23
C GLN A 90 -10.06 -11.22 -5.37
N GLY A 91 -9.30 -11.35 -6.45
CA GLY A 91 -9.68 -12.04 -7.68
C GLY A 91 -10.28 -11.14 -8.74
N ASN A 92 -10.23 -9.82 -8.53
CA ASN A 92 -10.65 -8.85 -9.53
C ASN A 92 -9.50 -8.61 -10.53
N GLN A 93 -9.86 -8.23 -11.76
CA GLN A 93 -8.89 -7.84 -12.77
C GLN A 93 -8.86 -6.32 -12.87
N VAL A 94 -7.67 -5.76 -13.04
CA VAL A 94 -7.45 -4.35 -13.32
C VAL A 94 -6.70 -4.25 -14.63
N ASP A 95 -7.14 -3.38 -15.51
CA ASP A 95 -6.42 -3.12 -16.76
C ASP A 95 -5.24 -2.19 -16.47
N VAL A 96 -4.06 -2.73 -16.61
CA VAL A 96 -2.78 -2.00 -16.50
C VAL A 96 -2.03 -2.01 -17.85
N SER A 97 -2.72 -2.34 -18.94
CA SER A 97 -2.11 -2.51 -20.26
C SER A 97 -1.50 -1.22 -20.81
N THR A 98 -2.02 -0.07 -20.40
CA THR A 98 -1.53 1.25 -20.80
C THR A 98 -0.41 1.77 -19.90
N TYR A 99 -0.22 1.15 -18.73
CA TYR A 99 0.84 1.54 -17.82
C TYR A 99 2.21 1.39 -18.47
N LYS A 100 3.04 2.42 -18.35
CA LYS A 100 4.44 2.40 -18.77
C LYS A 100 5.31 2.53 -17.53
N ASP A 101 6.21 1.59 -17.34
CA ASP A 101 7.18 1.65 -16.27
C ASP A 101 7.99 2.95 -16.39
N PRO A 102 8.07 3.78 -15.34
CA PRO A 102 8.83 5.04 -15.38
C PRO A 102 10.34 4.82 -15.48
N TRP A 103 10.82 3.59 -15.27
CA TRP A 103 12.24 3.27 -15.31
C TRP A 103 12.63 2.55 -16.59
N GLU A 104 13.63 3.05 -17.28
CA GLU A 104 14.31 2.36 -18.38
C GLU A 104 15.26 1.30 -17.82
N TYR A 105 14.72 0.19 -17.33
CA TYR A 105 15.51 -0.95 -16.88
C TYR A 105 15.54 -2.05 -17.92
N GLY A 106 16.75 -2.37 -18.38
CA GLY A 106 16.94 -3.52 -19.24
C GLY A 106 16.64 -4.82 -18.49
N GLY A 107 15.44 -5.31 -18.60
CA GLY A 107 15.09 -6.66 -18.16
C GLY A 107 13.89 -6.84 -17.23
N ASP A 108 13.55 -5.89 -16.39
CA ASP A 108 12.29 -5.94 -15.63
C ASP A 108 11.36 -4.82 -16.09
N THR A 109 10.52 -5.13 -17.04
CA THR A 109 9.51 -4.21 -17.54
C THR A 109 8.24 -4.23 -16.67
N GLY A 110 8.36 -4.76 -15.45
CA GLY A 110 7.27 -4.91 -14.51
C GLY A 110 6.21 -5.89 -14.98
N LEU A 111 4.95 -5.65 -14.66
CA LEU A 111 3.83 -6.55 -14.99
C LEU A 111 3.52 -6.64 -16.50
N LYS A 112 4.18 -5.85 -17.37
CA LYS A 112 3.85 -5.75 -18.79
C LYS A 112 4.21 -6.97 -19.61
N ASP A 113 5.36 -7.55 -19.40
CA ASP A 113 5.88 -8.64 -20.22
C ASP A 113 5.65 -10.00 -19.59
N GLN A 114 5.28 -10.03 -18.35
CA GLN A 114 4.79 -11.21 -17.69
C GLN A 114 3.27 -11.06 -17.55
N LYS A 115 2.51 -11.95 -18.17
CA LYS A 115 1.16 -12.23 -17.68
C LYS A 115 1.30 -12.76 -16.26
N VAL A 116 1.56 -11.86 -15.31
CA VAL A 116 1.52 -12.20 -13.89
C VAL A 116 0.06 -12.43 -13.58
N THR A 117 -0.38 -13.66 -13.78
CA THR A 117 -1.65 -14.10 -13.26
C THR A 117 -1.47 -14.22 -11.76
N ILE A 118 -1.60 -13.09 -11.07
CA ILE A 118 -1.66 -13.10 -9.61
C ILE A 118 -2.97 -13.81 -9.28
N LYS A 119 -2.84 -14.99 -8.69
CA LYS A 119 -4.02 -15.74 -8.24
C LYS A 119 -4.63 -15.00 -7.06
N LYS A 120 -5.95 -15.06 -6.96
CA LYS A 120 -6.66 -14.65 -5.74
C LYS A 120 -5.97 -15.23 -4.50
N VAL A 121 -5.77 -14.43 -3.48
CA VAL A 121 -5.32 -14.87 -2.16
C VAL A 121 -6.36 -15.84 -1.60
N LYS A 122 -5.95 -17.06 -1.32
CA LYS A 122 -6.84 -18.12 -0.85
C LYS A 122 -7.42 -17.72 0.51
N GLY A 123 -8.76 -17.77 0.64
CA GLY A 123 -9.44 -17.42 1.89
C GLY A 123 -9.73 -15.93 2.08
N MET A 124 -9.29 -15.07 1.18
CA MET A 124 -9.63 -13.65 1.24
C MET A 124 -11.11 -13.42 0.96
N SER A 125 -11.75 -12.67 1.85
CA SER A 125 -13.15 -12.23 1.73
C SER A 125 -13.22 -10.73 1.42
N GLU A 126 -14.41 -10.23 1.12
CA GLU A 126 -14.65 -8.80 0.91
C GLU A 126 -14.34 -7.98 2.18
N SER A 127 -14.61 -8.56 3.36
CA SER A 127 -14.31 -7.95 4.66
C SER A 127 -12.85 -8.01 5.08
N SER A 128 -12.00 -8.79 4.38
CA SER A 128 -10.56 -8.82 4.66
C SER A 128 -9.95 -7.45 4.43
N ILE A 129 -9.22 -6.93 5.42
CA ILE A 129 -8.65 -5.58 5.37
C ILE A 129 -7.50 -5.54 4.36
N ARG A 130 -7.66 -4.70 3.35
CA ARG A 130 -6.64 -4.29 2.39
C ARG A 130 -6.49 -2.79 2.53
N GLY A 131 -5.71 -2.40 3.54
CA GLY A 131 -5.66 -1.03 4.02
C GLY A 131 -4.43 -0.26 3.54
N MET A 132 -4.57 1.07 3.56
CA MET A 132 -3.48 2.02 3.37
C MET A 132 -3.45 3.04 4.49
N ASP A 133 -2.28 3.32 5.04
CA ASP A 133 -2.02 4.48 5.87
C ASP A 133 -1.69 5.66 4.96
N ILE A 134 -2.49 6.70 5.05
CA ILE A 134 -2.36 7.92 4.26
C ILE A 134 -2.30 9.14 5.18
N SER A 135 -1.58 9.01 6.29
CA SER A 135 -1.52 10.05 7.32
C SER A 135 -0.91 11.36 6.86
N SER A 136 -0.10 11.34 5.81
CA SER A 136 0.50 12.55 5.23
C SER A 136 -0.29 13.17 4.07
N TYR A 137 -1.38 12.52 3.63
CA TYR A 137 -2.15 12.95 2.46
C TYR A 137 -2.60 14.41 2.50
N THR A 138 -3.09 14.87 3.67
CA THR A 138 -3.53 16.27 3.81
C THR A 138 -2.38 17.25 3.63
N ALA A 139 -1.20 16.95 4.18
CA ALA A 139 -0.01 17.77 4.04
C ALA A 139 0.51 17.76 2.59
N LEU A 140 0.57 16.58 1.97
CA LEU A 140 0.98 16.42 0.57
C LEU A 140 0.04 17.17 -0.38
N LYS A 141 -1.26 17.09 -0.15
CA LYS A 141 -2.25 17.82 -0.94
C LYS A 141 -2.11 19.34 -0.79
N LYS A 142 -1.87 19.84 0.44
CA LYS A 142 -1.58 21.26 0.68
C LYS A 142 -0.28 21.71 -0.01
N ALA A 143 0.71 20.82 -0.12
CA ALA A 143 1.95 21.06 -0.85
C ALA A 143 1.80 20.98 -2.38
N GLY A 144 0.59 20.68 -2.89
CA GLY A 144 0.32 20.63 -4.32
C GLY A 144 0.62 19.30 -5.00
N VAL A 145 0.86 18.23 -4.24
CA VAL A 145 1.06 16.89 -4.80
C VAL A 145 -0.22 16.43 -5.50
N LYS A 146 -0.05 15.94 -6.72
CA LYS A 146 -1.12 15.39 -7.55
C LYS A 146 -0.93 13.89 -7.73
N TYR A 147 -2.03 13.19 -7.96
CA TYR A 147 -2.07 11.77 -8.21
C TYR A 147 -2.71 11.48 -9.55
N TYR A 148 -2.21 10.46 -10.22
CA TYR A 148 -2.69 10.03 -11.53
C TYR A 148 -2.95 8.54 -11.51
N ASP A 149 -3.93 8.09 -12.31
CA ASP A 149 -4.17 6.66 -12.53
C ASP A 149 -3.12 6.03 -13.46
N PHE A 150 -3.32 4.77 -13.84
CA PHE A 150 -2.41 4.05 -14.72
C PHE A 150 -2.32 4.66 -16.13
N ASP A 151 -3.33 5.39 -16.55
CA ASP A 151 -3.40 6.06 -17.86
C ASP A 151 -2.79 7.46 -17.82
N GLY A 152 -2.29 7.90 -16.66
CA GLY A 152 -1.77 9.26 -16.45
C GLY A 152 -2.87 10.32 -16.34
N LYS A 153 -4.12 9.93 -16.08
CA LYS A 153 -5.22 10.86 -15.86
C LYS A 153 -5.25 11.30 -14.40
N GLU A 154 -5.31 12.62 -14.16
CA GLU A 154 -5.39 13.16 -12.81
C GLU A 154 -6.63 12.63 -12.07
N THR A 155 -6.42 12.16 -10.87
CA THR A 155 -7.44 11.57 -10.00
C THR A 155 -7.15 11.88 -8.54
N SER A 156 -8.01 11.46 -7.61
CA SER A 156 -7.67 11.53 -6.18
C SER A 156 -7.01 10.24 -5.72
N LEU A 157 -6.11 10.35 -4.72
CA LEU A 157 -5.52 9.19 -4.06
C LEU A 157 -6.58 8.19 -3.60
N LEU A 158 -7.66 8.69 -2.98
CA LEU A 158 -8.73 7.84 -2.46
C LEU A 158 -9.44 7.08 -3.58
N LYS A 159 -9.71 7.76 -4.70
CA LYS A 159 -10.39 7.11 -5.83
C LYS A 159 -9.53 6.04 -6.46
N VAL A 160 -8.28 6.33 -6.80
CA VAL A 160 -7.41 5.34 -7.45
C VAL A 160 -7.12 4.16 -6.52
N SER A 161 -6.99 4.38 -5.22
CA SER A 161 -6.82 3.30 -4.23
C SER A 161 -8.06 2.42 -4.13
N HIS A 162 -9.25 3.02 -4.03
CA HIS A 162 -10.52 2.28 -3.99
C HIS A 162 -10.73 1.45 -5.26
N ASP A 163 -10.55 2.04 -6.42
CA ASP A 163 -10.72 1.36 -7.73
C ASP A 163 -9.76 0.16 -7.87
N ASN A 164 -8.65 0.17 -7.12
CA ASN A 164 -7.67 -0.90 -7.08
C ASN A 164 -7.81 -1.85 -5.88
N GLY A 165 -8.96 -1.85 -5.21
CA GLY A 165 -9.33 -2.86 -4.22
C GLY A 165 -8.95 -2.53 -2.79
N VAL A 166 -8.43 -1.33 -2.51
CA VAL A 166 -8.24 -0.85 -1.14
C VAL A 166 -9.61 -0.59 -0.51
N ASN A 167 -9.86 -1.17 0.66
CA ASN A 167 -11.14 -1.05 1.35
C ASN A 167 -11.03 -0.44 2.75
N TYR A 168 -9.82 -0.07 3.18
CA TYR A 168 -9.58 0.48 4.50
C TYR A 168 -8.55 1.59 4.47
N ILE A 169 -8.82 2.69 5.15
CA ILE A 169 -7.90 3.81 5.29
C ILE A 169 -7.55 3.99 6.76
N ARG A 170 -6.27 4.09 7.06
CA ARG A 170 -5.74 4.47 8.36
C ARG A 170 -5.21 5.90 8.28
N ILE A 171 -5.60 6.72 9.25
CA ILE A 171 -5.06 8.06 9.46
C ILE A 171 -4.60 8.15 10.92
N ARG A 172 -3.37 8.57 11.13
CA ARG A 172 -2.84 8.91 12.46
C ARG A 172 -3.28 10.32 12.79
N ILE A 173 -3.82 10.50 13.99
CA ILE A 173 -4.24 11.78 14.52
C ILE A 173 -3.38 12.06 15.77
N TRP A 174 -2.82 13.24 15.85
CA TRP A 174 -2.02 13.69 17.00
C TRP A 174 -2.82 14.64 17.87
N ASN A 175 -2.66 14.53 19.19
CA ASN A 175 -3.30 15.45 20.13
C ASN A 175 -2.65 16.84 20.05
N ASP A 176 -1.32 16.88 20.01
CA ASP A 176 -0.52 18.09 19.81
C ASP A 176 0.70 17.72 18.96
N PRO A 177 0.70 18.03 17.67
CA PRO A 177 1.81 17.70 16.77
C PRO A 177 2.93 18.73 16.81
N THR A 178 2.94 19.65 17.75
CA THR A 178 3.92 20.74 17.85
C THR A 178 4.95 20.46 18.93
N ASN A 179 6.23 20.58 18.63
CA ASN A 179 7.30 20.48 19.60
C ASN A 179 7.51 21.82 20.35
N GLU A 180 8.39 21.83 21.37
CA GLU A 180 8.68 23.01 22.18
C GLU A 180 9.22 24.20 21.37
N LYS A 181 9.69 23.99 20.15
CA LYS A 181 10.18 25.03 19.23
C LYS A 181 9.10 25.55 18.29
N GLY A 182 7.86 25.03 18.37
CA GLY A 182 6.77 25.39 17.47
C GLY A 182 6.83 24.68 16.11
N GLU A 183 7.69 23.66 15.95
CA GLU A 183 7.78 22.87 14.72
C GLU A 183 6.76 21.74 14.76
N THR A 184 6.00 21.56 13.68
CA THR A 184 5.06 20.46 13.57
C THR A 184 5.76 19.14 13.19
N TYR A 185 5.28 18.02 13.74
CA TYR A 185 5.76 16.68 13.43
C TYR A 185 4.59 15.76 13.07
N GLY A 186 4.92 14.52 12.69
CA GLY A 186 3.91 13.50 12.47
C GLY A 186 2.96 13.76 11.28
N GLY A 187 3.41 14.51 10.27
CA GLY A 187 2.59 14.91 9.13
C GLY A 187 1.85 16.24 9.34
N GLY A 188 1.86 16.81 10.56
CA GLY A 188 1.52 18.21 10.89
C GLY A 188 0.12 18.72 10.51
N ALA A 189 -0.71 17.90 9.88
CA ALA A 189 -2.02 18.32 9.36
C ALA A 189 -3.19 17.48 9.89
N ASN A 190 -2.90 16.56 10.81
CA ASN A 190 -3.88 15.65 11.40
C ASN A 190 -3.84 15.79 12.92
N ASP A 191 -4.25 16.91 13.44
CA ASP A 191 -4.45 17.12 14.87
C ASP A 191 -5.93 16.98 15.27
N VAL A 192 -6.22 17.12 16.55
CA VAL A 192 -7.59 17.07 17.10
C VAL A 192 -8.24 18.45 17.24
N ALA A 193 -7.54 19.52 16.83
CA ALA A 193 -8.02 20.90 16.90
C ALA A 193 -8.76 21.33 15.64
#